data_e276d073e8ff4a79754d961513c1ade0
#
_entry.id   e276d073e8ff4a79754d961513c1ade0
#
_cell.length_a   1.000
_cell.length_b   1.000
_cell.length_c   1.000
_cell.angle_alpha   90.00
_cell.angle_beta   90.00
_cell.angle_gamma   90.00
#
_symmetry.space_group_name_H-M   'P 1'
#
loop_
_entity.id
_entity.type
_entity.pdbx_description
1 polymer ?
#
loop_
_entity_poly.entity_id
_entity_poly.type
_entity_poly.pdbx_seq_one_letter_code
_entity_poly.pdbx_strand_id
1 'polypeptide(L)'
;QTGKWRSDANLGQPFTAASGNFPVGISDLADIISKSVYIPSFLAEGVALLRPTYFYAAVPMDVSYLLDSLNDKQREAVAAPRSNLLVLAGAGSGKTRVLVHRIAWLMSVENCSPYSIMAVTFTNKAAAEMRHRIGQLMGTSQGGMWVGTFHGLAHRLLRAHHMDANLPQDFQILDSEDQLRLLKRLIKAMNLDEKQWPPRQAMWYINSQKDEGLRPHHIQSYGNPVEQTWQKVYQA
;
A
#
# COMPACT_ATOMS: atom_id res chain seq x y z
N GLN A 1 12.88 16.03 26.66
CA GLN A 1 12.81 16.75 25.38
C GLN A 1 11.54 16.32 24.67
N THR A 2 10.51 17.17 24.75
CA THR A 2 9.20 16.96 24.13
C THR A 2 9.33 17.20 22.62
N GLY A 3 9.28 16.15 21.83
CA GLY A 3 9.21 16.25 20.36
C GLY A 3 7.98 17.07 19.97
N LYS A 4 8.17 18.13 19.18
CA LYS A 4 7.08 18.97 18.69
C LYS A 4 6.23 18.21 17.67
N TRP A 5 4.97 18.03 17.98
CA TRP A 5 3.96 17.57 17.06
C TRP A 5 3.35 18.77 16.32
N ARG A 6 3.28 18.71 15.02
CA ARG A 6 2.50 19.67 14.21
C ARG A 6 1.43 18.89 13.44
N SER A 7 0.21 19.36 13.51
CA SER A 7 -0.88 19.00 12.62
C SER A 7 -1.19 20.23 11.78
N ASP A 8 -0.80 20.23 10.52
CA ASP A 8 -1.21 21.27 9.59
C ASP A 8 -2.58 20.87 9.01
N ALA A 9 -3.62 21.20 9.76
CA ALA A 9 -5.02 20.98 9.39
C ALA A 9 -5.53 22.09 8.45
N ASN A 10 -4.74 22.60 7.55
CA ASN A 10 -5.21 23.60 6.58
C ASN A 10 -4.44 23.53 5.26
N LEU A 11 -4.60 22.43 4.52
CA LEU A 11 -4.32 22.37 3.10
C LEU A 11 -5.63 22.22 2.34
N GLY A 12 -6.50 23.22 2.47
CA GLY A 12 -7.71 23.38 1.67
C GLY A 12 -7.41 23.91 0.28
N GLN A 13 -6.57 23.23 -0.46
CA GLN A 13 -6.49 23.31 -1.91
C GLN A 13 -6.53 21.86 -2.43
N PRO A 14 -7.47 21.53 -3.34
CA PRO A 14 -7.38 20.26 -4.02
C PRO A 14 -6.05 20.23 -4.76
N PHE A 15 -5.27 19.19 -4.52
CA PHE A 15 -4.13 18.87 -5.34
C PHE A 15 -4.69 18.72 -6.76
N THR A 16 -4.57 19.76 -7.57
CA THR A 16 -4.72 19.63 -9.01
C THR A 16 -3.57 18.72 -9.41
N ALA A 17 -3.88 17.47 -9.67
CA ALA A 17 -2.98 16.57 -10.34
C ALA A 17 -2.53 17.30 -11.60
N ALA A 18 -1.27 17.74 -11.62
CA ALA A 18 -0.64 18.06 -12.86
C ALA A 18 -0.84 16.86 -13.77
N SER A 19 -1.43 17.07 -14.93
CA SER A 19 -1.64 16.07 -15.97
C SER A 19 -0.28 15.66 -16.57
N GLY A 20 0.51 14.99 -15.75
CA GLY A 20 1.66 14.23 -16.17
C GLY A 20 1.22 12.78 -16.19
N ASN A 21 1.42 12.12 -17.33
CA ASN A 21 1.22 10.70 -17.50
C ASN A 21 1.93 9.93 -16.37
N PHE A 22 1.20 9.59 -15.31
CA PHE A 22 1.67 8.64 -14.32
C PHE A 22 1.63 7.27 -14.99
N PRO A 23 2.77 6.58 -15.10
CA PRO A 23 2.75 5.22 -15.62
C PRO A 23 1.94 4.33 -14.69
N VAL A 24 1.25 3.36 -15.31
CA VAL A 24 0.47 2.27 -14.74
C VAL A 24 1.10 1.69 -13.46
N GLY A 25 0.99 2.34 -12.35
CA GLY A 25 1.62 1.88 -11.12
C GLY A 25 0.85 2.27 -9.87
N ILE A 26 0.51 3.53 -9.73
CA ILE A 26 -0.15 4.01 -8.50
C ILE A 26 -1.63 4.31 -8.73
N SER A 27 -2.01 4.83 -9.89
CA SER A 27 -3.43 5.03 -10.27
C SER A 27 -4.14 3.70 -10.43
N ASP A 28 -3.49 2.69 -11.02
CA ASP A 28 -4.09 1.37 -11.19
C ASP A 28 -4.14 0.60 -9.88
N LEU A 29 -3.16 0.78 -8.97
CA LEU A 29 -3.26 0.29 -7.61
C LEU A 29 -4.44 0.93 -6.87
N ALA A 30 -4.69 2.21 -7.03
CA ALA A 30 -5.86 2.88 -6.45
C ALA A 30 -7.18 2.38 -7.08
N ASP A 31 -7.18 2.12 -8.38
CA ASP A 31 -8.34 1.58 -9.12
C ASP A 31 -8.57 0.09 -8.79
N ILE A 32 -7.51 -0.71 -8.66
CA ILE A 32 -7.58 -2.11 -8.21
C ILE A 32 -8.03 -2.17 -6.74
N ILE A 33 -7.53 -1.28 -5.88
CA ILE A 33 -7.96 -1.19 -4.48
C ILE A 33 -9.44 -0.75 -4.41
N SER A 34 -9.87 0.19 -5.23
CA SER A 34 -11.27 0.64 -5.26
C SER A 34 -12.22 -0.43 -5.80
N LYS A 35 -11.78 -1.25 -6.75
CA LYS A 35 -12.55 -2.38 -7.31
C LYS A 35 -12.49 -3.64 -6.44
N SER A 36 -11.49 -3.77 -5.55
CA SER A 36 -11.37 -4.89 -4.60
C SER A 36 -12.29 -4.76 -3.39
N VAL A 37 -12.90 -3.59 -3.17
CA VAL A 37 -13.99 -3.41 -2.20
C VAL A 37 -15.31 -3.68 -2.94
N TYR A 38 -15.54 -4.93 -3.35
CA TYR A 38 -16.83 -5.36 -3.84
C TYR A 38 -17.77 -5.46 -2.65
N ILE A 39 -18.58 -4.41 -2.45
CA ILE A 39 -19.84 -4.51 -1.68
C ILE A 39 -20.85 -5.09 -2.66
N PRO A 40 -21.38 -6.30 -2.43
CA PRO A 40 -22.44 -6.82 -3.29
C PRO A 40 -23.64 -5.88 -3.18
N SER A 41 -23.96 -5.19 -4.25
CA SER A 41 -25.18 -4.39 -4.41
C SER A 41 -26.44 -5.26 -4.58
N PHE A 42 -26.50 -6.40 -3.91
CA PHE A 42 -27.60 -7.36 -4.01
C PHE A 42 -28.54 -7.32 -2.80
N LEU A 43 -28.90 -6.13 -2.32
CA LEU A 43 -30.00 -5.96 -1.36
C LEU A 43 -30.69 -4.60 -1.57
N ALA A 44 -31.10 -4.29 -2.79
CA ALA A 44 -32.02 -3.22 -3.07
C ALA A 44 -33.08 -3.72 -4.04
N GLU A 45 -33.99 -4.58 -3.56
CA GLU A 45 -35.35 -4.66 -4.05
C GLU A 45 -36.15 -5.66 -3.18
N GLY A 46 -37.04 -5.10 -2.38
CA GLY A 46 -38.36 -5.63 -2.11
C GLY A 46 -38.49 -6.89 -1.24
N VAL A 47 -38.29 -6.80 0.08
CA VAL A 47 -39.17 -7.49 1.04
C VAL A 47 -39.30 -6.62 2.29
N ALA A 48 -40.45 -5.96 2.43
CA ALA A 48 -40.88 -5.36 3.67
C ALA A 48 -41.30 -6.48 4.64
N LEU A 49 -40.33 -7.04 5.36
CA LEU A 49 -40.59 -7.83 6.55
C LEU A 49 -40.44 -6.90 7.74
N LEU A 50 -41.60 -6.64 8.39
CA LEU A 50 -41.71 -6.03 9.70
C LEU A 50 -40.70 -6.67 10.67
N ARG A 51 -39.56 -6.07 10.83
CA ARG A 51 -38.66 -6.39 11.93
C ARG A 51 -39.15 -5.59 13.13
N PRO A 52 -39.35 -6.24 14.29
CA PRO A 52 -39.55 -5.49 15.51
C PRO A 52 -38.36 -4.57 15.69
N THR A 53 -38.61 -3.27 15.74
CA THR A 53 -37.65 -2.25 16.10
C THR A 53 -37.26 -2.48 17.58
N TYR A 54 -36.37 -3.40 17.83
CA TYR A 54 -35.58 -3.32 19.07
C TYR A 54 -34.73 -2.06 18.92
N PHE A 55 -35.19 -0.98 19.53
CA PHE A 55 -34.35 0.10 19.92
C PHE A 55 -33.29 -0.50 20.86
N TYR A 56 -32.19 -1.04 20.31
CA TYR A 56 -30.97 -1.09 21.03
C TYR A 56 -30.61 0.37 21.24
N ALA A 57 -30.96 0.92 22.41
CA ALA A 57 -30.30 2.10 22.91
C ALA A 57 -28.81 1.78 22.81
N ALA A 58 -28.11 2.43 21.89
CA ALA A 58 -26.69 2.27 21.74
C ALA A 58 -26.11 2.63 23.10
N VAL A 59 -25.76 1.62 23.88
CA VAL A 59 -24.96 1.83 25.09
C VAL A 59 -23.73 2.56 24.58
N PRO A 60 -23.48 3.81 25.01
CA PRO A 60 -22.32 4.53 24.53
C PRO A 60 -21.10 3.68 24.87
N MET A 61 -20.49 3.10 23.84
CA MET A 61 -19.29 2.30 24.02
C MET A 61 -18.22 3.26 24.53
N ASP A 62 -17.79 3.06 25.78
CA ASP A 62 -16.71 3.86 26.33
C ASP A 62 -15.44 3.62 25.52
N VAL A 63 -15.06 4.62 24.73
CA VAL A 63 -13.87 4.61 23.87
C VAL A 63 -12.76 5.49 24.43
N SER A 64 -12.92 6.02 25.67
CA SER A 64 -11.95 6.91 26.32
C SER A 64 -10.57 6.24 26.43
N TYR A 65 -10.54 4.92 26.66
CA TYR A 65 -9.31 4.13 26.73
C TYR A 65 -8.43 4.25 25.47
N LEU A 66 -9.03 4.59 24.32
CA LEU A 66 -8.28 4.83 23.08
C LEU A 66 -7.49 6.13 23.10
N LEU A 67 -7.86 7.07 23.97
CA LEU A 67 -7.27 8.41 24.04
C LEU A 67 -6.54 8.71 25.34
N ASP A 68 -6.89 8.05 26.46
CA ASP A 68 -6.41 8.37 27.81
C ASP A 68 -4.89 8.38 27.94
N SER A 69 -4.23 7.45 27.27
CA SER A 69 -2.78 7.30 27.32
C SER A 69 -2.02 8.24 26.37
N LEU A 70 -2.71 9.08 25.60
CA LEU A 70 -2.14 9.95 24.57
C LEU A 70 -2.05 11.39 25.07
N ASN A 71 -1.04 12.14 24.62
CA ASN A 71 -1.01 13.57 24.79
C ASN A 71 -1.97 14.30 23.83
N ASP A 72 -2.20 15.60 24.05
CA ASP A 72 -3.21 16.36 23.30
C ASP A 72 -2.99 16.32 21.77
N LYS A 73 -1.74 16.43 21.31
CA LYS A 73 -1.42 16.38 19.88
C LYS A 73 -1.59 14.99 19.29
N GLN A 74 -1.32 13.96 20.07
CA GLN A 74 -1.57 12.58 19.68
C GLN A 74 -3.08 12.31 19.60
N ARG A 75 -3.87 12.81 20.57
CA ARG A 75 -5.34 12.73 20.55
C ARG A 75 -5.94 13.40 19.33
N GLU A 76 -5.47 14.63 19.03
CA GLU A 76 -5.87 15.38 17.85
C GLU A 76 -5.65 14.56 16.57
N ALA A 77 -4.48 13.93 16.41
CA ALA A 77 -4.17 13.09 15.24
C ALA A 77 -5.00 11.80 15.19
N VAL A 78 -5.27 11.17 16.34
CA VAL A 78 -6.07 9.95 16.42
C VAL A 78 -7.54 10.22 16.13
N ALA A 79 -8.11 11.28 16.65
CA ALA A 79 -9.51 11.64 16.49
C ALA A 79 -9.79 12.52 15.25
N ALA A 80 -8.79 12.79 14.42
CA ALA A 80 -8.97 13.59 13.21
C ALA A 80 -10.05 13.01 12.28
N PRO A 81 -10.80 13.84 11.52
CA PRO A 81 -11.76 13.36 10.54
C PRO A 81 -11.13 12.43 9.49
N ARG A 82 -11.96 11.71 8.74
CA ARG A 82 -11.54 10.89 7.58
C ARG A 82 -11.12 11.81 6.43
N SER A 83 -9.89 12.26 6.49
CA SER A 83 -9.26 13.09 5.46
C SER A 83 -7.79 12.72 5.37
N ASN A 84 -7.10 13.26 4.36
CA ASN A 84 -5.66 13.12 4.28
C ASN A 84 -5.01 13.83 5.48
N LEU A 85 -4.21 13.11 6.25
CA LEU A 85 -3.55 13.60 7.45
C LEU A 85 -2.05 13.33 7.38
N LEU A 86 -1.25 14.39 7.47
CA LEU A 86 0.19 14.29 7.60
C LEU A 86 0.58 14.53 9.06
N VAL A 87 1.23 13.54 9.68
CA VAL A 87 1.72 13.63 11.04
C VAL A 87 3.24 13.72 11.04
N LEU A 88 3.78 14.90 11.33
CA LEU A 88 5.22 15.16 11.44
C LEU A 88 5.69 15.01 12.88
N ALA A 89 6.58 14.05 13.13
CA ALA A 89 7.04 13.75 14.46
C ALA A 89 8.46 13.18 14.47
N GLY A 90 9.27 13.59 15.42
CA GLY A 90 10.65 13.12 15.62
C GLY A 90 10.75 11.64 16.00
N ALA A 91 11.96 11.11 16.02
CA ALA A 91 12.21 9.76 16.54
C ALA A 91 11.78 9.67 18.01
N GLY A 92 11.22 8.54 18.43
CA GLY A 92 10.76 8.34 19.82
C GLY A 92 9.49 9.10 20.24
N SER A 93 8.88 9.90 19.36
CA SER A 93 7.68 10.69 19.68
C SER A 93 6.38 9.87 19.75
N GLY A 94 6.43 8.56 19.50
CA GLY A 94 5.27 7.69 19.56
C GLY A 94 4.44 7.60 18.26
N LYS A 95 5.03 7.87 17.08
CA LYS A 95 4.35 7.75 15.79
C LYS A 95 3.57 6.44 15.61
N THR A 96 4.21 5.31 15.89
CA THR A 96 3.56 4.00 15.80
C THR A 96 2.39 3.87 16.77
N ARG A 97 2.49 4.47 17.96
CA ARG A 97 1.39 4.50 18.92
C ARG A 97 0.19 5.25 18.36
N VAL A 98 0.41 6.44 17.81
CA VAL A 98 -0.65 7.22 17.14
C VAL A 98 -1.30 6.41 16.03
N LEU A 99 -0.52 5.75 15.17
CA LEU A 99 -1.05 4.93 14.08
C LEU A 99 -1.91 3.77 14.61
N VAL A 100 -1.46 3.05 15.62
CA VAL A 100 -2.22 1.95 16.25
C VAL A 100 -3.53 2.45 16.85
N HIS A 101 -3.49 3.56 17.61
CA HIS A 101 -4.69 4.16 18.20
C HIS A 101 -5.64 4.73 17.13
N ARG A 102 -5.10 5.32 16.04
CA ARG A 102 -5.91 5.77 14.90
C ARG A 102 -6.67 4.62 14.23
N ILE A 103 -6.01 3.50 14.01
CA ILE A 103 -6.65 2.30 13.46
C ILE A 103 -7.78 1.83 14.38
N ALA A 104 -7.52 1.72 15.68
CA ALA A 104 -8.54 1.34 16.66
C ALA A 104 -9.70 2.34 16.69
N TRP A 105 -9.42 3.64 16.62
CA TRP A 105 -10.43 4.70 16.53
C TRP A 105 -11.31 4.55 15.29
N LEU A 106 -10.71 4.36 14.12
CA LEU A 106 -11.44 4.16 12.87
C LEU A 106 -12.39 2.95 12.94
N MET A 107 -11.98 1.89 13.62
CA MET A 107 -12.80 0.68 13.76
C MET A 107 -13.89 0.84 14.82
N SER A 108 -13.57 1.39 15.99
CA SER A 108 -14.47 1.42 17.15
C SER A 108 -15.42 2.62 17.12
N VAL A 109 -14.99 3.78 16.66
CA VAL A 109 -15.75 5.02 16.66
C VAL A 109 -16.38 5.28 15.31
N GLU A 110 -15.62 5.12 14.24
CA GLU A 110 -16.06 5.42 12.89
C GLU A 110 -16.61 4.18 12.15
N ASN A 111 -16.69 3.02 12.83
CA ASN A 111 -17.22 1.77 12.32
C ASN A 111 -16.59 1.30 10.99
N CYS A 112 -15.30 1.60 10.77
CA CYS A 112 -14.59 1.09 9.61
C CYS A 112 -14.40 -0.41 9.70
N SER A 113 -14.67 -1.11 8.61
CA SER A 113 -14.37 -2.53 8.51
C SER A 113 -12.86 -2.77 8.57
N PRO A 114 -12.36 -3.80 9.28
CA PRO A 114 -10.95 -4.20 9.25
C PRO A 114 -10.45 -4.43 7.82
N TYR A 115 -11.29 -4.94 6.93
CA TYR A 115 -10.96 -5.20 5.53
C TYR A 115 -10.69 -3.93 4.70
N SER A 116 -11.18 -2.77 5.15
CA SER A 116 -10.97 -1.48 4.50
C SER A 116 -9.72 -0.76 4.99
N ILE A 117 -8.94 -1.36 5.90
CA ILE A 117 -7.77 -0.74 6.50
C ILE A 117 -6.50 -1.40 5.97
N MET A 118 -5.63 -0.58 5.38
CA MET A 118 -4.28 -0.96 5.00
C MET A 118 -3.26 -0.16 5.81
N ALA A 119 -2.44 -0.86 6.60
CA ALA A 119 -1.38 -0.26 7.39
C ALA A 119 -0.01 -0.79 6.96
N VAL A 120 0.85 0.11 6.52
CA VAL A 120 2.11 -0.25 5.86
C VAL A 120 3.31 0.21 6.68
N THR A 121 4.34 -0.62 6.73
CA THR A 121 5.61 -0.32 7.38
C THR A 121 6.79 -0.89 6.58
N PHE A 122 8.02 -0.55 6.98
CA PHE A 122 9.22 -0.99 6.23
C PHE A 122 9.74 -2.38 6.63
N THR A 123 9.49 -2.83 7.87
CA THR A 123 10.07 -4.10 8.36
C THR A 123 9.00 -5.07 8.84
N ASN A 124 9.26 -6.36 8.66
CA ASN A 124 8.37 -7.42 9.14
C ASN A 124 8.22 -7.39 10.67
N LYS A 125 9.29 -7.01 11.40
CA LYS A 125 9.24 -6.84 12.85
C LYS A 125 8.25 -5.74 13.25
N ALA A 126 8.33 -4.57 12.59
CA ALA A 126 7.41 -3.46 12.87
C ALA A 126 5.96 -3.82 12.49
N ALA A 127 5.75 -4.56 11.41
CA ALA A 127 4.42 -5.04 11.02
C ALA A 127 3.84 -6.02 12.05
N ALA A 128 4.64 -6.95 12.55
CA ALA A 128 4.23 -7.89 13.59
C ALA A 128 3.90 -7.18 14.91
N GLU A 129 4.73 -6.22 15.32
CA GLU A 129 4.51 -5.40 16.51
C GLU A 129 3.23 -4.55 16.38
N MET A 130 2.99 -3.96 15.21
CA MET A 130 1.78 -3.19 14.93
C MET A 130 0.52 -4.07 15.08
N ARG A 131 0.50 -5.26 14.44
CA ARG A 131 -0.62 -6.22 14.59
C ARG A 131 -0.85 -6.61 16.05
N HIS A 132 0.22 -6.89 16.78
CA HIS A 132 0.13 -7.26 18.19
C HIS A 132 -0.48 -6.12 19.03
N ARG A 133 -0.01 -4.90 18.86
CA ARG A 133 -0.53 -3.72 19.58
C ARG A 133 -1.98 -3.40 19.25
N ILE A 134 -2.38 -3.55 17.97
CA ILE A 134 -3.78 -3.39 17.57
C ILE A 134 -4.65 -4.45 18.27
N GLY A 135 -4.21 -5.71 18.25
CA GLY A 135 -4.91 -6.81 18.92
C GLY A 135 -5.05 -6.59 20.43
N GLN A 136 -3.99 -6.11 21.09
CA GLN A 136 -4.05 -5.77 22.52
C GLN A 136 -5.04 -4.65 22.81
N LEU A 137 -5.03 -3.59 21.99
CA LEU A 137 -5.89 -2.43 22.18
C LEU A 137 -7.35 -2.75 21.89
N MET A 138 -7.62 -3.63 20.94
CA MET A 138 -8.98 -4.03 20.55
C MET A 138 -9.52 -5.22 21.35
N GLY A 139 -8.69 -5.86 22.17
CA GLY A 139 -9.08 -7.05 22.94
C GLY A 139 -9.30 -8.31 22.12
N THR A 140 -9.13 -8.27 20.81
CA THR A 140 -9.32 -9.40 19.89
C THR A 140 -8.32 -9.38 18.75
N SER A 141 -8.01 -10.54 18.19
CA SER A 141 -7.24 -10.61 16.95
C SER A 141 -8.11 -10.11 15.79
N GLN A 142 -7.68 -9.02 15.15
CA GLN A 142 -8.39 -8.45 14.00
C GLN A 142 -7.97 -9.17 12.71
N GLY A 143 -8.71 -10.22 12.33
CA GLY A 143 -8.57 -10.84 11.02
C GLY A 143 -8.99 -9.90 9.89
N GLY A 144 -8.42 -10.10 8.70
CA GLY A 144 -8.84 -9.38 7.50
C GLY A 144 -8.13 -8.05 7.22
N MET A 145 -7.54 -7.42 8.22
CA MET A 145 -6.79 -6.18 8.04
C MET A 145 -5.49 -6.40 7.24
N TRP A 146 -5.17 -5.46 6.38
CA TRP A 146 -3.95 -5.47 5.59
C TRP A 146 -2.83 -4.74 6.33
N VAL A 147 -2.13 -5.45 7.22
CA VAL A 147 -0.98 -4.91 7.96
C VAL A 147 0.28 -5.64 7.52
N GLY A 148 1.24 -4.94 6.97
CA GLY A 148 2.46 -5.57 6.46
C GLY A 148 3.51 -4.58 5.98
N THR A 149 4.57 -5.12 5.38
CA THR A 149 5.54 -4.31 4.64
C THR A 149 5.01 -4.00 3.25
N PHE A 150 5.54 -2.94 2.61
CA PHE A 150 5.22 -2.63 1.20
C PHE A 150 5.37 -3.85 0.31
N HIS A 151 6.52 -4.53 0.34
CA HIS A 151 6.77 -5.74 -0.45
C HIS A 151 5.80 -6.87 -0.13
N GLY A 152 5.54 -7.14 1.15
CA GLY A 152 4.65 -8.20 1.57
C GLY A 152 3.19 -7.96 1.16
N LEU A 153 2.70 -6.72 1.28
CA LEU A 153 1.35 -6.36 0.85
C LEU A 153 1.22 -6.33 -0.67
N ALA A 154 2.22 -5.79 -1.39
CA ALA A 154 2.25 -5.82 -2.85
C ALA A 154 2.25 -7.27 -3.38
N HIS A 155 3.07 -8.16 -2.79
CA HIS A 155 3.06 -9.58 -3.14
C HIS A 155 1.69 -10.22 -2.91
N ARG A 156 1.06 -9.96 -1.76
CA ARG A 156 -0.29 -10.46 -1.44
C ARG A 156 -1.32 -9.95 -2.45
N LEU A 157 -1.24 -8.68 -2.83
CA LEU A 157 -2.12 -8.07 -3.83
C LEU A 157 -1.93 -8.73 -5.21
N LEU A 158 -0.69 -8.87 -5.66
CA LEU A 158 -0.38 -9.53 -6.93
C LEU A 158 -0.83 -10.99 -6.96
N ARG A 159 -0.73 -11.72 -5.84
CA ARG A 159 -1.26 -13.10 -5.75
C ARG A 159 -2.78 -13.14 -5.89
N ALA A 160 -3.48 -12.21 -5.28
CA ALA A 160 -4.94 -12.12 -5.39
C ALA A 160 -5.42 -11.71 -6.78
N HIS A 161 -4.64 -10.88 -7.49
CA HIS A 161 -4.96 -10.28 -8.77
C HIS A 161 -3.96 -10.64 -9.88
N HIS A 162 -3.39 -11.86 -9.81
CA HIS A 162 -2.35 -12.28 -10.75
C HIS A 162 -2.81 -12.24 -12.22
N MET A 163 -4.09 -12.56 -12.48
CA MET A 163 -4.65 -12.51 -13.83
C MET A 163 -4.70 -11.08 -14.38
N ASP A 164 -5.11 -10.12 -13.56
CA ASP A 164 -5.18 -8.69 -13.93
C ASP A 164 -3.78 -8.14 -14.22
N ALA A 165 -2.76 -8.69 -13.55
CA ALA A 165 -1.37 -8.34 -13.75
C ALA A 165 -0.68 -9.12 -14.88
N ASN A 166 -1.40 -9.99 -15.60
CA ASN A 166 -0.83 -10.93 -16.59
C ASN A 166 0.32 -11.77 -16.02
N LEU A 167 0.19 -12.23 -14.78
CA LEU A 167 1.15 -13.10 -14.12
C LEU A 167 0.59 -14.52 -13.99
N PRO A 168 1.42 -15.56 -14.10
CA PRO A 168 1.02 -16.91 -13.73
C PRO A 168 0.71 -16.97 -12.24
N GLN A 169 -0.18 -17.85 -11.82
CA GLN A 169 -0.59 -17.97 -10.42
C GLN A 169 0.61 -18.27 -9.50
N ASP A 170 1.59 -18.99 -9.98
CA ASP A 170 2.79 -19.43 -9.28
C ASP A 170 4.01 -18.54 -9.55
N PHE A 171 3.80 -17.29 -10.02
CA PHE A 171 4.90 -16.37 -10.29
C PHE A 171 5.86 -16.26 -9.12
N GLN A 172 7.13 -16.05 -9.41
CA GLN A 172 8.19 -15.92 -8.42
C GLN A 172 8.78 -14.51 -8.43
N ILE A 173 9.18 -14.04 -7.25
CA ILE A 173 9.89 -12.78 -7.10
C ILE A 173 11.38 -13.09 -7.07
N LEU A 174 12.11 -12.50 -8.01
CA LEU A 174 13.56 -12.61 -8.06
C LEU A 174 14.19 -11.61 -7.08
N ASP A 175 15.21 -12.04 -6.38
CA ASP A 175 16.12 -11.11 -5.71
C ASP A 175 17.13 -10.50 -6.69
N SER A 176 17.92 -9.53 -6.21
CA SER A 176 18.88 -8.81 -7.07
C SER A 176 19.96 -9.72 -7.66
N GLU A 177 20.36 -10.78 -6.95
CA GLU A 177 21.36 -11.73 -7.42
C GLU A 177 20.80 -12.67 -8.48
N ASP A 178 19.57 -13.14 -8.27
CA ASP A 178 18.84 -13.97 -9.25
C ASP A 178 18.57 -13.19 -10.52
N GLN A 179 18.14 -11.93 -10.42
CA GLN A 179 17.95 -11.06 -11.56
C GLN A 179 19.26 -10.89 -12.34
N LEU A 180 20.37 -10.64 -11.65
CA LEU A 180 21.69 -10.51 -12.29
C LEU A 180 22.12 -11.80 -12.98
N ARG A 181 21.90 -12.96 -12.35
CA ARG A 181 22.19 -14.29 -12.96
C ARG A 181 21.36 -14.54 -14.22
N LEU A 182 20.08 -14.19 -14.18
CA LEU A 182 19.21 -14.30 -15.33
C LEU A 182 19.69 -13.42 -16.49
N LEU A 183 19.99 -12.15 -16.21
CA LEU A 183 20.46 -11.20 -17.22
C LEU A 183 21.81 -11.63 -17.84
N LYS A 184 22.73 -12.18 -17.08
CA LYS A 184 23.98 -12.76 -17.61
C LYS A 184 23.70 -13.88 -18.63
N ARG A 185 22.77 -14.76 -18.30
CA ARG A 185 22.37 -15.84 -19.24
C ARG A 185 21.72 -15.30 -20.51
N LEU A 186 20.83 -14.31 -20.37
CA LEU A 186 20.15 -13.70 -21.52
C LEU A 186 21.13 -12.97 -22.44
N ILE A 187 22.03 -12.14 -21.90
CA ILE A 187 23.04 -11.41 -22.66
C ILE A 187 23.92 -12.39 -23.45
N LYS A 188 24.35 -13.48 -22.80
CA LYS A 188 25.09 -14.56 -23.48
C LYS A 188 24.27 -15.27 -24.56
N ALA A 189 23.02 -15.60 -24.28
CA ALA A 189 22.11 -16.25 -25.24
C ALA A 189 21.82 -15.36 -26.45
N MET A 190 21.81 -14.05 -26.28
CA MET A 190 21.65 -13.07 -27.35
C MET A 190 22.94 -12.77 -28.11
N ASN A 191 24.04 -13.48 -27.82
CA ASN A 191 25.39 -13.26 -28.41
C ASN A 191 25.91 -11.82 -28.21
N LEU A 192 25.55 -11.18 -27.11
CA LEU A 192 26.04 -9.86 -26.73
C LEU A 192 27.31 -10.02 -25.87
N ASP A 193 28.31 -9.17 -26.14
CA ASP A 193 29.55 -9.14 -25.35
C ASP A 193 29.28 -8.50 -23.98
N GLU A 194 29.51 -9.24 -22.87
CA GLU A 194 29.31 -8.75 -21.50
C GLU A 194 30.17 -7.53 -21.16
N LYS A 195 31.29 -7.31 -21.85
CA LYS A 195 32.14 -6.14 -21.64
C LYS A 195 31.48 -4.86 -22.22
N GLN A 196 30.84 -5.02 -23.37
CA GLN A 196 30.11 -3.93 -24.03
C GLN A 196 28.69 -3.77 -23.46
N TRP A 197 28.09 -4.86 -23.03
CA TRP A 197 26.71 -4.93 -22.49
C TRP A 197 26.68 -5.51 -21.08
N PRO A 198 27.15 -4.75 -20.05
CA PRO A 198 27.26 -5.27 -18.71
C PRO A 198 25.88 -5.62 -18.12
N PRO A 199 25.70 -6.84 -17.54
CA PRO A 199 24.44 -7.27 -16.95
C PRO A 199 23.90 -6.33 -15.85
N ARG A 200 24.76 -5.66 -15.11
CA ARG A 200 24.36 -4.66 -14.11
C ARG A 200 23.69 -3.43 -14.75
N GLN A 201 24.16 -3.00 -15.91
CA GLN A 201 23.53 -1.89 -16.62
C GLN A 201 22.15 -2.29 -17.18
N ALA A 202 22.04 -3.53 -17.70
CA ALA A 202 20.74 -4.09 -18.07
C ALA A 202 19.77 -4.10 -16.87
N MET A 203 20.23 -4.53 -15.71
CA MET A 203 19.44 -4.56 -14.48
C MET A 203 18.95 -3.15 -14.11
N TRP A 204 19.82 -2.16 -14.11
CA TRP A 204 19.45 -0.77 -13.80
C TRP A 204 18.46 -0.21 -14.82
N TYR A 205 18.69 -0.43 -16.11
CA TYR A 205 17.77 -0.02 -17.15
C TYR A 205 16.39 -0.63 -16.96
N ILE A 206 16.31 -1.96 -16.79
CA ILE A 206 15.04 -2.66 -16.63
C ILE A 206 14.31 -2.20 -15.36
N ASN A 207 15.02 -2.07 -14.23
CA ASN A 207 14.40 -1.62 -12.99
C ASN A 207 13.90 -0.20 -13.11
N SER A 208 14.66 0.71 -13.74
CA SER A 208 14.21 2.09 -14.00
C SER A 208 12.95 2.12 -14.86
N GLN A 209 12.87 1.30 -15.92
CA GLN A 209 11.66 1.24 -16.74
C GLN A 209 10.46 0.67 -15.96
N LYS A 210 10.70 -0.34 -15.12
CA LYS A 210 9.65 -0.93 -14.27
C LYS A 210 9.17 0.06 -13.19
N ASP A 211 10.07 0.85 -12.62
CA ASP A 211 9.71 1.90 -11.64
C ASP A 211 8.80 2.98 -12.25
N GLU A 212 8.98 3.25 -13.56
CA GLU A 212 8.10 4.13 -14.35
C GLU A 212 6.85 3.38 -14.88
N GLY A 213 6.64 2.11 -14.53
CA GLY A 213 5.52 1.29 -15.02
C GLY A 213 5.60 0.89 -16.48
N LEU A 214 6.75 1.08 -17.13
CA LEU A 214 6.92 0.81 -18.54
C LEU A 214 7.27 -0.65 -18.81
N ARG A 215 6.51 -1.28 -19.69
CA ARG A 215 6.83 -2.59 -20.27
C ARG A 215 7.60 -2.40 -21.58
N PRO A 216 8.31 -3.44 -22.11
CA PRO A 216 9.12 -3.29 -23.32
C PRO A 216 8.39 -2.64 -24.51
N HIS A 217 7.11 -2.98 -24.70
CA HIS A 217 6.29 -2.44 -25.80
C HIS A 217 5.80 -1.00 -25.59
N HIS A 218 5.92 -0.45 -24.38
CA HIS A 218 5.60 0.96 -24.10
C HIS A 218 6.79 1.89 -24.35
N ILE A 219 8.01 1.34 -24.47
CA ILE A 219 9.23 2.12 -24.58
C ILE A 219 9.41 2.58 -26.03
N GLN A 220 9.47 3.89 -26.23
CA GLN A 220 9.79 4.48 -27.52
C GLN A 220 11.28 4.82 -27.55
N SER A 221 12.08 3.98 -28.19
CA SER A 221 13.50 4.27 -28.44
C SER A 221 13.60 5.13 -29.70
N TYR A 222 13.83 6.42 -29.52
CA TYR A 222 13.95 7.40 -30.62
C TYR A 222 15.25 7.22 -31.44
N GLY A 223 15.52 6.02 -31.92
CA GLY A 223 16.66 5.73 -32.77
C GLY A 223 18.00 5.51 -32.07
N ASN A 224 18.05 5.52 -30.75
CA ASN A 224 19.27 5.21 -30.01
C ASN A 224 19.56 3.68 -30.01
N PRO A 225 20.64 3.22 -30.70
CA PRO A 225 20.93 1.77 -30.81
C PRO A 225 21.19 1.08 -29.46
N VAL A 226 21.74 1.84 -28.51
CA VAL A 226 22.03 1.31 -27.16
C VAL A 226 20.72 1.04 -26.42
N GLU A 227 19.80 1.97 -26.47
CA GLU A 227 18.50 1.86 -25.83
C GLU A 227 17.65 0.76 -26.47
N GLN A 228 17.69 0.64 -27.80
CA GLN A 228 17.04 -0.46 -28.53
C GLN A 228 17.56 -1.82 -28.10
N THR A 229 18.87 -1.94 -27.84
CA THR A 229 19.46 -3.18 -27.37
C THR A 229 18.99 -3.51 -25.96
N TRP A 230 18.97 -2.53 -25.05
CA TRP A 230 18.44 -2.74 -23.69
C TRP A 230 16.94 -3.09 -23.69
N GLN A 231 16.17 -2.46 -24.57
CA GLN A 231 14.75 -2.79 -24.77
C GLN A 231 14.57 -4.25 -25.21
N LYS A 232 15.41 -4.73 -26.15
CA LYS A 232 15.39 -6.15 -26.57
C LYS A 232 15.78 -7.10 -25.44
N VAL A 233 16.78 -6.74 -24.61
CA VAL A 233 17.14 -7.52 -23.42
C VAL A 233 16.01 -7.55 -22.41
N TYR A 234 15.29 -6.43 -22.24
CA TYR A 234 14.13 -6.35 -21.36
C TYR A 234 12.95 -7.19 -21.87
N GLN A 235 12.80 -7.30 -23.19
CA GLN A 235 11.72 -8.08 -23.82
C GLN A 235 11.96 -9.60 -23.72
N ALA A 236 13.22 -10.04 -23.78
CA ALA A 236 13.62 -11.44 -23.68
C ALA A 236 13.49 -11.99 -22.24
#